data_40ab2562870aa05f0fd1dc3256ed7beb
#
_entry.id   40ab2562870aa05f0fd1dc3256ed7beb
#
_cell.length_a   1.000
_cell.length_b   1.000
_cell.length_c   1.000
_cell.angle_alpha   90.00
_cell.angle_beta   90.00
_cell.angle_gamma   90.00
#
_symmetry.space_group_name_H-M   'P 1'
#
loop_
_entity.id
_entity.type
_entity.pdbx_description
1 polymer ?
#
loop_
_entity_poly.entity_id
_entity_poly.type
_entity_poly.pdbx_seq_one_letter_code
_entity_poly.pdbx_strand_id
1 'polypeptide(L)'
;FTGLPVVYIDTGGIPVVSKEEYVAASLKIVDNNGLRPSSVFKGDVTIKGRGNSTWGMPKKPYRLKFGKKQSLLGEPKDKSWVLLANYMDNACGIRNATAYAIGRLSCLEFTPTTHFVDVFLNDRYNGTYQLCEHMKISEDRVNVTDEGYLLEADQLDRLSPDDVYFRTERILMNIKDPDVEPGSPQYEWIRNYVNEAENALYGADFADPETGYAKYLNVDTYVDWYVISEITKTNDASLYTSCYMNIAPGGKLNMGPIWDFD
;
A
#
# COMPACT_ATOMS: atom_id res chain seq x y z
N PHE A 1 4.96 -23.17 -18.70
CA PHE A 1 6.00 -22.78 -17.73
C PHE A 1 6.42 -21.35 -18.04
N THR A 2 6.20 -20.43 -17.09
CA THR A 2 6.42 -18.98 -17.27
C THR A 2 7.86 -18.55 -16.98
N GLY A 3 8.61 -19.38 -16.23
CA GLY A 3 9.91 -19.00 -15.71
C GLY A 3 9.87 -18.09 -14.48
N LEU A 4 8.66 -17.75 -13.99
CA LEU A 4 8.49 -16.96 -12.79
C LEU A 4 8.68 -17.80 -11.52
N PRO A 5 9.02 -17.19 -10.37
CA PRO A 5 8.93 -17.87 -9.09
C PRO A 5 7.51 -18.38 -8.85
N VAL A 6 7.38 -19.52 -8.21
CA VAL A 6 6.09 -20.15 -7.94
C VAL A 6 5.80 -20.10 -6.45
N VAL A 7 4.64 -19.59 -6.11
CA VAL A 7 4.11 -19.51 -4.74
C VAL A 7 3.01 -20.57 -4.58
N TYR A 8 3.27 -21.54 -3.73
CA TYR A 8 2.29 -22.55 -3.32
C TYR A 8 1.71 -22.16 -1.97
N ILE A 9 0.39 -22.08 -1.89
CA ILE A 9 -0.37 -21.79 -0.65
C ILE A 9 -1.34 -22.95 -0.42
N ASP A 10 -1.22 -23.58 0.73
CA ASP A 10 -2.11 -24.68 1.13
C ASP A 10 -2.83 -24.28 2.44
N THR A 11 -4.15 -24.17 2.35
CA THR A 11 -5.06 -23.87 3.47
C THR A 11 -5.69 -25.13 4.06
N GLY A 12 -5.22 -26.32 3.68
CA GLY A 12 -5.87 -27.59 4.02
C GLY A 12 -7.25 -27.73 3.39
N GLY A 13 -7.48 -27.11 2.24
CA GLY A 13 -8.76 -27.11 1.53
C GLY A 13 -9.78 -26.08 2.05
N ILE A 14 -9.46 -25.31 3.07
CA ILE A 14 -10.34 -24.25 3.59
C ILE A 14 -10.39 -23.11 2.59
N PRO A 15 -11.58 -22.69 2.08
CA PRO A 15 -11.67 -21.61 1.12
C PRO A 15 -11.39 -20.25 1.77
N VAL A 16 -10.68 -19.37 1.05
CA VAL A 16 -10.47 -17.97 1.47
C VAL A 16 -11.62 -17.13 0.92
N VAL A 17 -12.61 -16.85 1.74
CA VAL A 17 -13.86 -16.20 1.33
C VAL A 17 -14.11 -14.84 2.00
N SER A 18 -13.27 -14.44 2.95
CA SER A 18 -13.43 -13.20 3.74
C SER A 18 -12.25 -12.25 3.55
N LYS A 19 -12.53 -10.94 3.65
CA LYS A 19 -11.51 -9.88 3.79
C LYS A 19 -11.15 -9.60 5.26
N GLU A 20 -11.97 -10.04 6.20
CA GLU A 20 -11.81 -9.78 7.64
C GLU A 20 -11.10 -10.94 8.32
N GLU A 21 -11.49 -12.17 8.01
CA GLU A 21 -10.99 -13.36 8.67
C GLU A 21 -9.78 -13.97 7.96
N TYR A 22 -8.74 -14.24 8.73
CA TYR A 22 -7.56 -14.95 8.25
C TYR A 22 -7.75 -16.46 8.33
N VAL A 23 -7.38 -17.16 7.27
CA VAL A 23 -7.27 -18.61 7.19
C VAL A 23 -5.82 -19.00 7.40
N ALA A 24 -5.56 -20.00 8.27
CA ALA A 24 -4.23 -20.57 8.43
C ALA A 24 -3.81 -21.32 7.16
N ALA A 25 -2.57 -21.16 6.76
CA ALA A 25 -2.01 -21.79 5.57
C ALA A 25 -0.53 -22.11 5.73
N SER A 26 -0.03 -23.04 4.94
CA SER A 26 1.39 -23.16 4.66
C SER A 26 1.72 -22.44 3.34
N LEU A 27 2.89 -21.83 3.26
CA LEU A 27 3.37 -21.16 2.07
C LEU A 27 4.76 -21.68 1.69
N LYS A 28 4.94 -21.97 0.41
CA LYS A 28 6.24 -22.32 -0.17
C LYS A 28 6.49 -21.47 -1.40
N ILE A 29 7.66 -20.86 -1.50
CA ILE A 29 8.13 -20.17 -2.71
C ILE A 29 9.27 -20.97 -3.31
N VAL A 30 9.23 -21.17 -4.62
CA VAL A 30 10.28 -21.84 -5.40
C VAL A 30 10.66 -20.92 -6.55
N ASP A 31 11.94 -20.56 -6.63
CA ASP A 31 12.51 -19.89 -7.80
C ASP A 31 13.16 -20.94 -8.70
N ASN A 32 12.49 -21.24 -9.80
CA ASN A 32 12.95 -22.28 -10.73
C ASN A 32 14.13 -21.83 -11.62
N ASN A 33 14.47 -20.55 -11.61
CA ASN A 33 15.51 -19.99 -12.45
C ASN A 33 16.86 -19.87 -11.74
N GLY A 34 16.90 -20.12 -10.42
CA GLY A 34 18.12 -20.00 -9.62
C GLY A 34 18.76 -18.60 -9.61
N LEU A 35 18.06 -17.59 -10.11
CA LEU A 35 18.56 -16.21 -10.24
C LEU A 35 18.61 -15.48 -8.90
N ARG A 36 17.94 -16.01 -7.88
CA ARG A 36 17.82 -15.40 -6.55
C ARG A 36 18.03 -16.45 -5.46
N PRO A 37 19.24 -16.58 -4.93
CA PRO A 37 19.55 -17.60 -3.90
C PRO A 37 18.70 -17.51 -2.64
N SER A 38 18.20 -16.32 -2.30
CA SER A 38 17.33 -16.05 -1.13
C SER A 38 15.83 -16.19 -1.44
N SER A 39 15.46 -16.66 -2.62
CA SER A 39 14.07 -16.71 -3.09
C SER A 39 13.27 -17.91 -2.59
N VAL A 40 13.91 -18.93 -2.08
CA VAL A 40 13.26 -20.14 -1.57
C VAL A 40 12.78 -19.90 -0.15
N PHE A 41 11.47 -20.04 0.05
CA PHE A 41 10.85 -19.92 1.36
C PHE A 41 9.91 -21.11 1.62
N LYS A 42 9.82 -21.55 2.88
CA LYS A 42 8.79 -22.49 3.34
C LYS A 42 8.46 -22.17 4.80
N GLY A 43 7.17 -21.97 5.11
CA GLY A 43 6.73 -21.68 6.46
C GLY A 43 5.23 -21.46 6.56
N ASP A 44 4.78 -21.23 7.79
CA ASP A 44 3.39 -20.95 8.07
C ASP A 44 3.05 -19.48 7.81
N VAL A 45 1.84 -19.26 7.34
CA VAL A 45 1.28 -17.95 7.03
C VAL A 45 -0.22 -17.95 7.33
N THR A 46 -0.79 -16.79 7.48
CA THR A 46 -2.24 -16.61 7.42
C THR A 46 -2.59 -15.81 6.16
N ILE A 47 -3.69 -16.18 5.51
CA ILE A 47 -4.16 -15.55 4.26
C ILE A 47 -5.60 -15.08 4.41
N LYS A 48 -5.91 -13.90 3.86
CA LYS A 48 -7.29 -13.41 3.69
C LYS A 48 -7.46 -12.68 2.38
N GLY A 49 -8.68 -12.42 1.99
CA GLY A 49 -8.99 -11.51 0.89
C GLY A 49 -8.53 -10.08 1.17
N ARG A 50 -8.38 -9.27 0.12
CA ARG A 50 -8.12 -7.83 0.20
C ARG A 50 -8.76 -7.07 -0.95
N GLY A 51 -8.68 -5.74 -0.90
CA GLY A 51 -9.21 -4.84 -1.90
C GLY A 51 -10.69 -4.58 -1.73
N ASN A 52 -11.19 -3.52 -2.35
CA ASN A 52 -12.60 -3.15 -2.36
C ASN A 52 -13.27 -3.71 -3.61
N SER A 53 -13.25 -2.99 -4.72
CA SER A 53 -13.81 -3.44 -6.01
C SER A 53 -13.15 -4.73 -6.51
N THR A 54 -11.82 -4.84 -6.37
CA THR A 54 -11.04 -6.00 -6.85
C THR A 54 -11.36 -7.30 -6.12
N TRP A 55 -11.84 -7.25 -4.86
CA TRP A 55 -12.34 -8.43 -4.17
C TRP A 55 -13.61 -9.01 -4.82
N GLY A 56 -14.42 -8.18 -5.49
CA GLY A 56 -15.57 -8.61 -6.26
C GLY A 56 -15.22 -9.35 -7.55
N MET A 57 -13.99 -9.25 -8.05
CA MET A 57 -13.58 -9.79 -9.34
C MET A 57 -13.35 -11.31 -9.28
N PRO A 58 -13.40 -12.02 -10.44
CA PRO A 58 -13.18 -13.47 -10.50
C PRO A 58 -11.83 -13.91 -9.95
N LYS A 59 -10.76 -13.19 -10.28
CA LYS A 59 -9.41 -13.41 -9.74
C LYS A 59 -9.20 -12.56 -8.50
N LYS A 60 -9.10 -13.19 -7.34
CA LYS A 60 -9.07 -12.53 -6.04
C LYS A 60 -7.67 -12.09 -5.63
N PRO A 61 -7.47 -10.86 -5.14
CA PRO A 61 -6.24 -10.46 -4.46
C PRO A 61 -6.24 -10.93 -3.01
N TYR A 62 -5.04 -11.14 -2.45
CA TYR A 62 -4.88 -11.69 -1.10
C TYR A 62 -3.91 -10.87 -0.26
N ARG A 63 -4.12 -10.90 1.06
CA ARG A 63 -3.17 -10.44 2.07
C ARG A 63 -2.58 -11.65 2.80
N LEU A 64 -1.26 -11.63 2.93
CA LEU A 64 -0.49 -12.62 3.66
C LEU A 64 0.04 -11.99 4.95
N LYS A 65 -0.06 -12.71 6.08
CA LYS A 65 0.48 -12.27 7.37
C LYS A 65 1.24 -13.40 8.04
N PHE A 66 2.52 -13.16 8.29
CA PHE A 66 3.42 -14.10 8.96
C PHE A 66 3.48 -13.84 10.46
N GLY A 67 3.69 -14.89 11.25
CA GLY A 67 3.89 -14.76 12.70
C GLY A 67 5.18 -14.02 13.06
N LYS A 68 6.22 -14.13 12.21
CA LYS A 68 7.51 -13.44 12.33
C LYS A 68 7.84 -12.73 11.01
N LYS A 69 8.68 -11.68 11.05
CA LYS A 69 9.16 -11.01 9.85
C LYS A 69 9.88 -12.00 8.94
N GLN A 70 9.51 -12.05 7.67
CA GLN A 70 10.07 -12.91 6.62
C GLN A 70 10.54 -12.08 5.43
N SER A 71 11.70 -12.44 4.86
CA SER A 71 12.14 -11.95 3.56
C SER A 71 11.56 -12.87 2.49
N LEU A 72 10.87 -12.31 1.53
CA LEU A 72 10.37 -13.05 0.38
C LEU A 72 11.05 -12.50 -0.87
N LEU A 73 11.57 -13.40 -1.71
CA LEU A 73 12.27 -13.08 -2.97
C LEU A 73 13.43 -12.06 -2.84
N GLY A 74 14.05 -12.00 -1.67
CA GLY A 74 15.19 -11.12 -1.41
C GLY A 74 14.84 -9.73 -0.84
N GLU A 75 13.56 -9.41 -0.73
CA GLU A 75 13.11 -8.14 -0.19
C GLU A 75 13.29 -8.05 1.34
N PRO A 76 13.30 -6.84 1.91
CA PRO A 76 13.40 -6.62 3.35
C PRO A 76 12.35 -7.39 4.15
N LYS A 77 12.72 -7.79 5.35
CA LYS A 77 11.86 -8.64 6.19
C LYS A 77 10.65 -7.90 6.72
N ASP A 78 9.46 -8.41 6.45
CA ASP A 78 8.24 -7.95 7.12
C ASP A 78 7.26 -9.11 7.39
N LYS A 79 6.24 -8.84 8.23
CA LYS A 79 5.16 -9.78 8.50
C LYS A 79 4.04 -9.72 7.46
N SER A 80 3.90 -8.59 6.74
CA SER A 80 2.74 -8.30 5.89
C SER A 80 3.14 -8.19 4.42
N TRP A 81 2.50 -9.00 3.59
CA TRP A 81 2.68 -9.05 2.14
C TRP A 81 1.34 -9.11 1.44
N VAL A 82 1.30 -8.75 0.17
CA VAL A 82 0.10 -8.84 -0.65
C VAL A 82 0.36 -9.56 -1.96
N LEU A 83 -0.66 -10.24 -2.45
CA LEU A 83 -0.73 -10.80 -3.80
C LEU A 83 -1.75 -9.99 -4.57
N LEU A 84 -1.27 -9.06 -5.41
CA LEU A 84 -2.11 -8.27 -6.30
C LEU A 84 -2.53 -9.12 -7.49
N ALA A 85 -3.82 -9.15 -7.76
CA ALA A 85 -4.37 -9.98 -8.83
C ALA A 85 -4.22 -9.34 -10.21
N ASN A 86 -4.09 -7.99 -10.27
CA ASN A 86 -4.05 -7.19 -11.50
C ASN A 86 -5.18 -7.55 -12.48
N TYR A 87 -6.37 -7.84 -11.95
CA TYR A 87 -7.49 -8.30 -12.78
C TYR A 87 -8.05 -7.19 -13.67
N MET A 88 -8.01 -5.95 -13.17
CA MET A 88 -8.50 -4.79 -13.91
C MET A 88 -7.49 -4.26 -14.93
N ASP A 89 -6.23 -4.65 -14.85
CA ASP A 89 -5.21 -4.32 -15.83
C ASP A 89 -5.36 -5.19 -17.09
N ASN A 90 -6.25 -4.78 -17.97
CA ASN A 90 -6.56 -5.48 -19.22
C ASN A 90 -5.43 -5.42 -20.27
N ALA A 91 -4.40 -4.58 -20.06
CA ALA A 91 -3.31 -4.42 -21.02
C ALA A 91 -2.34 -5.60 -20.97
N CYS A 92 -1.75 -5.87 -19.82
CA CYS A 92 -0.80 -6.97 -19.64
C CYS A 92 -0.46 -7.25 -18.16
N GLY A 93 -1.19 -6.66 -17.23
CA GLY A 93 -0.97 -6.84 -15.79
C GLY A 93 0.29 -6.16 -15.25
N ILE A 94 0.86 -5.16 -15.96
CA ILE A 94 2.13 -4.51 -15.59
C ILE A 94 2.01 -3.07 -15.10
N ARG A 95 0.81 -2.50 -15.05
CA ARG A 95 0.63 -1.09 -14.66
C ARG A 95 1.23 -0.79 -13.29
N ASN A 96 0.88 -1.55 -12.26
CA ASN A 96 1.46 -1.41 -10.93
C ASN A 96 2.99 -1.52 -10.94
N ALA A 97 3.53 -2.55 -11.62
CA ALA A 97 4.98 -2.75 -11.71
C ALA A 97 5.69 -1.58 -12.38
N THR A 98 5.10 -1.02 -13.45
CA THR A 98 5.63 0.13 -14.19
C THR A 98 5.59 1.39 -13.32
N ALA A 99 4.45 1.68 -12.69
CA ALA A 99 4.31 2.82 -11.80
C ALA A 99 5.32 2.76 -10.64
N TYR A 100 5.48 1.61 -10.01
CA TYR A 100 6.46 1.44 -8.93
C TYR A 100 7.92 1.52 -9.44
N ALA A 101 8.20 1.07 -10.67
CA ALA A 101 9.53 1.26 -11.26
C ALA A 101 9.85 2.75 -11.47
N ILE A 102 8.88 3.55 -11.92
CA ILE A 102 9.01 5.00 -12.03
C ILE A 102 9.12 5.64 -10.64
N GLY A 103 8.28 5.24 -9.68
CA GLY A 103 8.30 5.76 -8.31
C GLY A 103 9.64 5.59 -7.62
N ARG A 104 10.37 4.50 -7.87
CA ARG A 104 11.73 4.31 -7.35
C ARG A 104 12.80 5.25 -7.95
N LEU A 105 12.48 5.96 -9.01
CA LEU A 105 13.33 7.00 -9.60
C LEU A 105 12.98 8.42 -9.11
N SER A 106 11.92 8.54 -8.33
CA SER A 106 11.40 9.80 -7.78
C SER A 106 11.99 10.11 -6.39
N CYS A 107 11.59 11.24 -5.81
CA CYS A 107 11.94 11.60 -4.44
C CYS A 107 11.03 10.99 -3.37
N LEU A 108 10.08 10.12 -3.74
CA LEU A 108 9.23 9.42 -2.79
C LEU A 108 10.07 8.49 -1.90
N GLU A 109 9.99 8.65 -0.59
CA GLU A 109 10.84 7.90 0.36
C GLU A 109 10.66 6.39 0.27
N PHE A 110 9.44 5.95 0.00
CA PHE A 110 9.12 4.54 -0.17
C PHE A 110 8.22 4.32 -1.39
N THR A 111 8.62 3.36 -2.19
CA THR A 111 7.80 2.81 -3.27
C THR A 111 7.85 1.29 -3.18
N PRO A 112 6.71 0.59 -3.11
CA PRO A 112 6.68 -0.86 -2.94
C PRO A 112 7.47 -1.59 -4.01
N THR A 113 8.22 -2.62 -3.60
CA THR A 113 8.83 -3.56 -4.52
C THR A 113 7.87 -4.69 -4.83
N THR A 114 7.88 -5.17 -6.06
CA THR A 114 7.00 -6.24 -6.52
C THR A 114 7.73 -7.27 -7.36
N HIS A 115 7.24 -8.50 -7.30
CA HIS A 115 7.70 -9.61 -8.11
C HIS A 115 6.51 -10.32 -8.74
N PHE A 116 6.55 -10.54 -10.05
CA PHE A 116 5.59 -11.43 -10.69
C PHE A 116 5.86 -12.87 -10.24
N VAL A 117 4.80 -13.55 -9.85
CA VAL A 117 4.84 -14.93 -9.36
C VAL A 117 3.66 -15.73 -9.90
N ASP A 118 3.85 -16.99 -10.16
CA ASP A 118 2.74 -17.91 -10.40
C ASP A 118 2.24 -18.44 -9.06
N VAL A 119 0.92 -18.43 -8.86
CA VAL A 119 0.29 -18.84 -7.60
C VAL A 119 -0.51 -20.12 -7.78
N PHE A 120 -0.24 -21.09 -6.91
CA PHE A 120 -1.09 -22.25 -6.69
C PHE A 120 -1.75 -22.13 -5.32
N LEU A 121 -3.06 -22.24 -5.28
CA LEU A 121 -3.85 -22.25 -4.05
C LEU A 121 -4.56 -23.61 -3.94
N ASN A 122 -4.21 -24.39 -2.91
CA ASN A 122 -4.71 -25.76 -2.71
C ASN A 122 -4.52 -26.60 -3.99
N ASP A 123 -3.29 -26.67 -4.48
CA ASP A 123 -2.85 -27.41 -5.69
C ASP A 123 -3.51 -26.97 -7.01
N ARG A 124 -4.34 -25.91 -7.00
CA ARG A 124 -4.92 -25.35 -8.22
C ARG A 124 -4.16 -24.12 -8.66
N TYR A 125 -3.80 -24.07 -9.93
CA TYR A 125 -3.22 -22.87 -10.53
C TYR A 125 -4.21 -21.72 -10.49
N ASN A 126 -3.83 -20.62 -9.84
CA ASN A 126 -4.69 -19.45 -9.62
C ASN A 126 -4.29 -18.25 -10.50
N GLY A 127 -3.27 -18.42 -11.30
CA GLY A 127 -2.77 -17.42 -12.24
C GLY A 127 -1.48 -16.73 -11.77
N THR A 128 -1.03 -15.79 -12.58
CA THR A 128 0.13 -14.94 -12.27
C THR A 128 -0.31 -13.77 -11.42
N TYR A 129 0.39 -13.50 -10.33
CA TYR A 129 0.17 -12.41 -9.38
C TYR A 129 1.40 -11.52 -9.28
N GLN A 130 1.23 -10.32 -8.70
CA GLN A 130 2.34 -9.57 -8.15
C GLN A 130 2.42 -9.81 -6.64
N LEU A 131 3.50 -10.45 -6.17
CA LEU A 131 3.86 -10.46 -4.76
C LEU A 131 4.46 -9.10 -4.43
N CYS A 132 3.84 -8.37 -3.53
CA CYS A 132 4.15 -6.99 -3.24
C CYS A 132 4.29 -6.75 -1.74
N GLU A 133 5.13 -5.80 -1.37
CA GLU A 133 5.20 -5.26 -0.03
C GLU A 133 3.88 -4.60 0.35
N HIS A 134 3.42 -4.84 1.56
CA HIS A 134 2.25 -4.14 2.09
C HIS A 134 2.66 -2.81 2.72
N MET A 135 1.96 -1.74 2.37
CA MET A 135 2.20 -0.42 2.93
C MET A 135 1.89 -0.39 4.43
N LYS A 136 2.82 0.13 5.20
CA LYS A 136 2.73 0.34 6.64
C LYS A 136 3.95 1.13 7.12
N ILE A 137 3.88 1.68 8.32
CA ILE A 137 5.04 2.26 8.98
C ILE A 137 5.99 1.13 9.41
N SER A 138 7.22 1.17 8.93
CA SER A 138 8.35 0.37 9.41
C SER A 138 9.67 0.88 8.82
N GLU A 139 10.79 0.48 9.41
CA GLU A 139 12.15 0.89 9.00
C GLU A 139 12.43 0.65 7.50
N ASP A 140 11.99 -0.49 6.97
CA ASP A 140 12.21 -0.88 5.58
C ASP A 140 11.06 -0.51 4.63
N ARG A 141 10.07 0.29 5.08
CA ARG A 141 8.93 0.73 4.28
C ARG A 141 8.67 2.22 4.47
N VAL A 142 7.51 2.63 4.92
CA VAL A 142 7.25 4.04 5.25
C VAL A 142 7.97 4.36 6.56
N ASN A 143 9.17 4.94 6.47
CA ASN A 143 10.05 5.13 7.64
C ASN A 143 9.83 6.50 8.28
N VAL A 144 8.67 6.69 8.88
CA VAL A 144 8.33 7.93 9.60
C VAL A 144 8.39 7.78 11.12
N THR A 145 9.03 6.73 11.62
CA THR A 145 9.08 6.31 13.02
C THR A 145 7.73 5.88 13.59
N ASP A 146 7.74 5.29 14.79
CA ASP A 146 6.50 4.83 15.46
C ASP A 146 5.58 6.00 15.92
N GLU A 147 6.10 7.25 15.90
CA GLU A 147 5.36 8.46 16.25
C GLU A 147 4.83 9.22 15.01
N GLY A 148 5.18 8.75 13.82
CA GLY A 148 4.71 9.32 12.55
C GLY A 148 3.34 8.78 12.16
N TYR A 149 2.83 9.24 11.01
CA TYR A 149 1.51 8.83 10.50
C TYR A 149 1.59 8.41 9.03
N LEU A 150 0.83 7.39 8.70
CA LEU A 150 0.46 7.01 7.35
C LEU A 150 -1.05 7.25 7.19
N LEU A 151 -1.41 8.07 6.25
CA LEU A 151 -2.79 8.50 5.97
C LEU A 151 -3.20 8.05 4.57
N GLU A 152 -4.49 7.88 4.36
CA GLU A 152 -5.08 7.61 3.05
C GLU A 152 -6.24 8.58 2.81
N ALA A 153 -6.21 9.34 1.71
CA ALA A 153 -7.42 9.99 1.22
C ALA A 153 -8.35 8.91 0.67
N ASP A 154 -9.58 8.84 1.19
CA ASP A 154 -10.52 7.76 0.90
C ASP A 154 -11.97 8.26 0.92
N GLN A 155 -12.91 7.38 0.65
CA GLN A 155 -14.34 7.65 0.67
C GLN A 155 -15.03 6.91 1.82
N LEU A 156 -16.11 7.51 2.33
CA LEU A 156 -16.83 6.98 3.49
C LEU A 156 -17.37 5.56 3.28
N ASP A 157 -17.80 5.25 2.07
CA ASP A 157 -18.32 3.93 1.69
C ASP A 157 -17.25 2.85 1.49
N ARG A 158 -15.98 3.23 1.59
CA ARG A 158 -14.82 2.33 1.48
C ARG A 158 -14.16 2.01 2.81
N LEU A 159 -14.51 2.76 3.85
CA LEU A 159 -13.98 2.54 5.19
C LEU A 159 -14.49 1.24 5.80
N SER A 160 -13.62 0.58 6.54
CA SER A 160 -13.99 -0.54 7.41
C SER A 160 -14.59 0.00 8.72
N PRO A 161 -15.39 -0.78 9.44
CA PRO A 161 -15.99 -0.34 10.71
C PRO A 161 -14.97 0.10 11.78
N ASP A 162 -13.77 -0.45 11.72
CA ASP A 162 -12.68 -0.16 12.68
C ASP A 162 -11.74 0.96 12.20
N ASP A 163 -11.96 1.52 10.99
CA ASP A 163 -11.12 2.60 10.47
C ASP A 163 -11.36 3.90 11.25
N VAL A 164 -10.26 4.55 11.64
CA VAL A 164 -10.28 5.85 12.29
C VAL A 164 -9.96 6.94 11.27
N TYR A 165 -10.86 7.88 11.10
CA TYR A 165 -10.76 8.91 10.08
C TYR A 165 -11.20 10.29 10.61
N PHE A 166 -10.84 11.32 9.85
CA PHE A 166 -11.36 12.69 10.02
C PHE A 166 -11.70 13.32 8.66
N ARG A 167 -12.43 14.39 8.69
CA ARG A 167 -12.68 15.21 7.51
C ARG A 167 -12.04 16.57 7.66
N THR A 168 -11.43 17.03 6.57
CA THR A 168 -11.15 18.46 6.35
C THR A 168 -12.35 19.10 5.64
N GLU A 169 -12.23 20.32 5.17
CA GLU A 169 -13.26 20.92 4.32
C GLU A 169 -13.45 20.16 3.01
N ARG A 170 -12.38 19.59 2.44
CA ARG A 170 -12.34 19.06 1.07
C ARG A 170 -12.19 17.55 0.97
N ILE A 171 -11.46 16.93 1.88
CA ILE A 171 -11.11 15.49 1.80
C ILE A 171 -11.44 14.74 3.09
N LEU A 172 -11.65 13.43 2.94
CA LEU A 172 -11.69 12.51 4.07
C LEU A 172 -10.32 11.81 4.15
N MET A 173 -9.73 11.84 5.34
CA MET A 173 -8.44 11.21 5.64
C MET A 173 -8.64 10.06 6.60
N ASN A 174 -8.31 8.85 6.16
CA ASN A 174 -8.26 7.64 6.97
C ASN A 174 -6.85 7.48 7.56
N ILE A 175 -6.73 7.27 8.87
CA ILE A 175 -5.45 7.02 9.55
C ILE A 175 -5.15 5.53 9.45
N LYS A 176 -4.16 5.17 8.65
CA LYS A 176 -3.78 3.77 8.38
C LYS A 176 -2.78 3.22 9.39
N ASP A 177 -1.96 4.08 9.93
CA ASP A 177 -0.92 3.76 10.93
C ASP A 177 -0.47 5.09 11.59
N PRO A 178 -0.30 5.16 12.91
CA PRO A 178 -0.55 4.12 13.91
C PRO A 178 -2.03 3.93 14.23
N ASP A 179 -2.35 2.88 14.98
CA ASP A 179 -3.66 2.76 15.60
C ASP A 179 -3.84 3.88 16.62
N VAL A 180 -4.85 4.74 16.43
CA VAL A 180 -5.17 5.87 17.31
C VAL A 180 -6.62 5.82 17.73
N GLU A 181 -6.90 6.32 18.94
CA GLU A 181 -8.28 6.48 19.42
C GLU A 181 -8.85 7.81 18.95
N PRO A 182 -10.09 7.84 18.41
CA PRO A 182 -10.77 9.09 18.07
C PRO A 182 -10.80 10.06 19.26
N GLY A 183 -10.40 11.32 19.03
CA GLY A 183 -10.33 12.35 20.07
C GLY A 183 -9.11 12.27 20.99
N SER A 184 -8.20 11.32 20.79
CA SER A 184 -6.92 11.27 21.49
C SER A 184 -6.02 12.45 21.10
N PRO A 185 -5.01 12.82 21.89
CA PRO A 185 -4.07 13.87 21.51
C PRO A 185 -3.37 13.62 20.16
N GLN A 186 -3.05 12.35 19.84
CA GLN A 186 -2.45 11.97 18.57
C GLN A 186 -3.43 12.20 17.41
N TYR A 187 -4.69 11.78 17.56
CA TYR A 187 -5.73 12.02 16.56
C TYR A 187 -5.95 13.54 16.33
N GLU A 188 -6.06 14.31 17.40
CA GLU A 188 -6.27 15.75 17.30
C GLU A 188 -5.09 16.47 16.65
N TRP A 189 -3.86 16.03 16.95
CA TRP A 189 -2.66 16.60 16.36
C TRP A 189 -2.64 16.43 14.84
N ILE A 190 -2.82 15.19 14.34
CA ILE A 190 -2.76 14.94 12.89
C ILE A 190 -3.94 15.58 12.15
N ARG A 191 -5.14 15.56 12.73
CA ARG A 191 -6.31 16.23 12.19
C ARG A 191 -6.06 17.74 12.04
N ASN A 192 -5.54 18.36 13.07
CA ASN A 192 -5.27 19.80 13.06
C ASN A 192 -4.17 20.14 12.07
N TYR A 193 -3.09 19.35 12.02
CA TYR A 193 -1.99 19.55 11.07
C TYR A 193 -2.48 19.53 9.61
N VAL A 194 -3.28 18.52 9.23
CA VAL A 194 -3.81 18.42 7.87
C VAL A 194 -4.80 19.56 7.55
N ASN A 195 -5.63 19.97 8.52
CA ASN A 195 -6.51 21.13 8.33
C ASN A 195 -5.72 22.43 8.17
N GLU A 196 -4.65 22.65 8.94
CA GLU A 196 -3.78 23.81 8.77
C GLU A 196 -3.08 23.81 7.41
N ALA A 197 -2.61 22.65 6.96
CA ALA A 197 -2.02 22.49 5.63
C ALA A 197 -3.03 22.82 4.51
N GLU A 198 -4.26 22.33 4.63
CA GLU A 198 -5.32 22.64 3.67
C GLU A 198 -5.68 24.13 3.69
N ASN A 199 -5.83 24.73 4.87
CA ASN A 199 -6.10 26.16 5.00
C ASN A 199 -4.99 27.03 4.42
N ALA A 200 -3.71 26.64 4.61
CA ALA A 200 -2.57 27.34 4.02
C ALA A 200 -2.55 27.19 2.49
N LEU A 201 -2.89 26.00 1.97
CA LEU A 201 -2.91 25.74 0.53
C LEU A 201 -3.98 26.54 -0.21
N TYR A 202 -5.15 26.75 0.41
CA TYR A 202 -6.28 27.46 -0.20
C TYR A 202 -6.46 28.88 0.32
N GLY A 203 -5.58 29.35 1.20
CA GLY A 203 -5.60 30.71 1.75
C GLY A 203 -5.12 31.76 0.76
N ALA A 204 -5.35 33.03 1.08
CA ALA A 204 -4.92 34.16 0.24
C ALA A 204 -3.40 34.21 0.07
N ASP A 205 -2.65 33.83 1.11
CA ASP A 205 -1.20 33.86 1.16
C ASP A 205 -0.58 32.48 0.86
N PHE A 206 -1.27 31.65 0.05
CA PHE A 206 -0.89 30.27 -0.21
C PHE A 206 0.57 30.09 -0.68
N ALA A 207 1.10 31.05 -1.46
CA ALA A 207 2.44 31.01 -2.01
C ALA A 207 3.52 31.62 -1.10
N ASP A 208 3.14 32.15 0.06
CA ASP A 208 4.11 32.70 1.01
C ASP A 208 4.99 31.57 1.58
N PRO A 209 6.34 31.70 1.56
CA PRO A 209 7.23 30.63 1.97
C PRO A 209 7.17 30.30 3.48
N GLU A 210 6.71 31.22 4.32
CA GLU A 210 6.69 31.11 5.77
C GLU A 210 5.31 30.69 6.30
N THR A 211 4.23 31.08 5.63
CA THR A 211 2.87 30.89 6.10
C THR A 211 1.99 30.07 5.15
N GLY A 212 2.40 29.92 3.87
CA GLY A 212 1.69 29.20 2.85
C GLY A 212 1.93 27.68 2.90
N TYR A 213 1.49 26.98 1.84
CA TYR A 213 1.52 25.52 1.79
C TYR A 213 2.91 24.91 1.96
N ALA A 214 3.97 25.60 1.53
CA ALA A 214 5.34 25.09 1.61
C ALA A 214 5.86 24.92 3.06
N LYS A 215 5.20 25.54 4.02
CA LYS A 215 5.44 25.32 5.45
C LYS A 215 5.05 23.90 5.87
N TYR A 216 3.95 23.39 5.34
CA TYR A 216 3.31 22.13 5.76
C TYR A 216 3.60 20.96 4.83
N LEU A 217 3.71 21.22 3.52
CA LEU A 217 3.84 20.18 2.50
C LEU A 217 5.28 20.05 2.00
N ASN A 218 5.74 18.82 1.82
CA ASN A 218 6.96 18.54 1.06
C ASN A 218 6.59 18.53 -0.44
N VAL A 219 6.68 19.70 -1.05
CA VAL A 219 6.15 19.97 -2.40
C VAL A 219 6.70 19.02 -3.46
N ASP A 220 7.99 18.66 -3.37
CA ASP A 220 8.63 17.78 -4.36
C ASP A 220 7.94 16.42 -4.43
N THR A 221 7.50 15.88 -3.30
CA THR A 221 6.78 14.60 -3.26
C THR A 221 5.41 14.68 -3.94
N TYR A 222 4.72 15.82 -3.82
CA TYR A 222 3.44 16.06 -4.51
C TYR A 222 3.62 16.20 -6.02
N VAL A 223 4.69 16.87 -6.46
CA VAL A 223 5.03 17.02 -7.88
C VAL A 223 5.34 15.66 -8.49
N ASP A 224 6.19 14.87 -7.85
CA ASP A 224 6.55 13.54 -8.33
C ASP A 224 5.34 12.59 -8.37
N TRP A 225 4.54 12.58 -7.31
CA TRP A 225 3.30 11.81 -7.28
C TRP A 225 2.34 12.22 -8.41
N TYR A 226 2.16 13.52 -8.63
CA TYR A 226 1.32 14.05 -9.70
C TYR A 226 1.84 13.62 -11.08
N VAL A 227 3.14 13.76 -11.33
CA VAL A 227 3.77 13.36 -12.61
C VAL A 227 3.61 11.86 -12.86
N ILE A 228 3.84 11.02 -11.84
CA ILE A 228 3.65 9.57 -11.93
C ILE A 228 2.18 9.26 -12.28
N SER A 229 1.25 9.89 -11.57
CA SER A 229 -0.19 9.70 -11.79
C SER A 229 -0.64 10.11 -13.19
N GLU A 230 -0.10 11.21 -13.71
CA GLU A 230 -0.38 11.67 -15.08
C GLU A 230 0.21 10.73 -16.15
N ILE A 231 1.43 10.24 -15.97
CA ILE A 231 2.07 9.29 -16.89
C ILE A 231 1.28 7.98 -16.93
N THR A 232 0.85 7.49 -15.78
CA THR A 232 0.14 6.22 -15.66
C THR A 232 -1.36 6.31 -15.89
N LYS A 233 -1.91 7.53 -15.98
CA LYS A 233 -3.35 7.79 -16.16
C LYS A 233 -4.22 7.14 -15.09
N THR A 234 -3.78 7.26 -13.83
CA THR A 234 -4.50 6.72 -12.68
C THR A 234 -5.75 7.54 -12.41
N ASN A 235 -6.91 6.87 -12.42
CA ASN A 235 -8.21 7.54 -12.24
C ASN A 235 -8.43 8.05 -10.80
N ASP A 236 -7.91 7.34 -9.81
CA ASP A 236 -8.10 7.62 -8.39
C ASP A 236 -7.19 8.75 -7.86
N ALA A 237 -6.21 9.20 -8.68
CA ALA A 237 -5.24 10.25 -8.33
C ALA A 237 -5.83 11.67 -8.16
N SER A 238 -7.14 11.80 -8.05
CA SER A 238 -7.83 13.05 -7.72
C SER A 238 -8.10 13.19 -6.20
N LEU A 239 -7.33 12.54 -5.36
CA LEU A 239 -7.56 12.41 -3.92
C LEU A 239 -8.92 11.75 -3.60
N TYR A 240 -9.35 10.87 -4.50
CA TYR A 240 -10.61 10.16 -4.35
C TYR A 240 -10.45 8.93 -3.44
N THR A 241 -9.45 8.10 -3.71
CA THR A 241 -9.12 6.91 -2.91
C THR A 241 -7.69 6.46 -3.21
N SER A 242 -7.11 5.61 -2.36
CA SER A 242 -5.76 5.05 -2.55
C SER A 242 -4.65 6.10 -2.71
N CYS A 243 -4.89 7.34 -2.27
CA CYS A 243 -3.92 8.42 -2.27
C CYS A 243 -3.31 8.54 -0.87
N TYR A 244 -2.09 8.07 -0.73
CA TYR A 244 -1.43 8.00 0.57
C TYR A 244 -0.59 9.24 0.84
N MET A 245 -0.50 9.60 2.11
CA MET A 245 0.37 10.65 2.63
C MET A 245 1.04 10.14 3.90
N ASN A 246 2.21 10.66 4.20
CA ASN A 246 2.91 10.31 5.42
C ASN A 246 3.61 11.51 6.04
N ILE A 247 3.84 11.46 7.35
CA ILE A 247 4.52 12.52 8.06
C ILE A 247 5.31 11.94 9.24
N ALA A 248 6.60 12.30 9.33
CA ALA A 248 7.42 12.05 10.50
C ALA A 248 7.25 13.17 11.55
N PRO A 249 7.50 12.92 12.84
CA PRO A 249 7.48 13.95 13.86
C PRO A 249 8.35 15.17 13.51
N GLY A 250 7.76 16.36 13.55
CA GLY A 250 8.45 17.60 13.20
C GLY A 250 8.77 17.79 11.72
N GLY A 251 8.35 16.84 10.86
CA GLY A 251 8.51 16.90 9.42
C GLY A 251 7.36 17.61 8.72
N LYS A 252 7.40 17.59 7.40
CA LYS A 252 6.32 18.04 6.52
C LYS A 252 5.50 16.84 6.04
N LEU A 253 4.25 17.08 5.67
CA LEU A 253 3.40 16.08 5.04
C LEU A 253 3.94 15.75 3.65
N ASN A 254 4.34 14.49 3.45
CA ASN A 254 4.78 13.94 2.17
C ASN A 254 3.59 13.30 1.46
N MET A 255 3.57 13.41 0.15
CA MET A 255 2.71 12.57 -0.71
C MET A 255 3.38 11.22 -0.92
N GLY A 256 2.60 10.14 -0.94
CA GLY A 256 3.08 8.76 -1.07
C GLY A 256 2.93 7.95 0.22
N PRO A 257 3.21 6.63 0.12
CA PRO A 257 3.64 5.89 -1.08
C PRO A 257 2.58 5.82 -2.17
N ILE A 258 3.03 5.61 -3.40
CA ILE A 258 2.13 5.38 -4.55
C ILE A 258 1.52 3.99 -4.49
N TRP A 259 0.25 3.87 -4.90
CA TRP A 259 -0.49 2.62 -4.85
C TRP A 259 -1.64 2.60 -5.85
N ASP A 260 -2.03 1.38 -6.30
CA ASP A 260 -3.28 1.08 -7.01
C ASP A 260 -3.40 1.73 -8.41
N PHE A 261 -2.66 1.17 -9.36
CA PHE A 261 -2.60 1.65 -10.76
C PHE A 261 -3.31 0.70 -11.75
N ASP A 262 -4.02 -0.31 -11.30
CA ASP A 262 -4.73 -1.28 -12.13
C ASP A 262 -6.25 -1.07 -12.22
#